data_870acee53e1953975b3d9e7440a5711f
#
_entry.id   870acee53e1953975b3d9e7440a5711f
#
_cell.length_a   1.000
_cell.length_b   1.000
_cell.length_c   1.000
_cell.angle_alpha   90.00
_cell.angle_beta   90.00
_cell.angle_gamma   90.00
#
_symmetry.space_group_name_H-M   'P 1'
#
loop_
_entity.id
_entity.type
_entity.pdbx_description
1 polymer ?
#
loop_
_entity_poly.entity_id
_entity_poly.type
_entity_poly.pdbx_seq_one_letter_code
_entity_poly.pdbx_strand_id
1 'polypeptide(L)'
;VDPALAPTTPSRPQKARNISLAFLVGLVGGVGLALFREYLDNTVKSPDDIEALTGLPSLAVVPSLPGLNATHGRFSRLAREAAPQSATGPRVELLSYIQPKSQISEAFRALRTSLLLSQADHPPQVILVTSALPREGKTTAAVNLAVTLAQLGDRTLLMDSDLRKPGIRRALNLTIGKEVGLSSYLAGVSTLDEVTIPHPTINNLVALTTGPVPPSPADLLSSHRMREAIVELRHRFKFIVIDSPPVMAATDPVILSALTDGVLLVVRSGETPKEAFTRTRDLLAAVKCRLLGVVLNAVDSSAPDYYYSYRYYPYAYGYGYGEDAGKSARFSSGSEDTHGPST
;
A
#
# COMPACT_ATOMS: atom_id res chain seq x y z
N VAL A 1 6.12 84.30 22.25
CA VAL A 1 7.09 83.26 21.85
C VAL A 1 6.66 82.00 22.58
N ASP A 2 6.04 81.10 21.85
CA ASP A 2 5.63 79.76 22.41
C ASP A 2 6.87 78.92 22.68
N PRO A 3 7.00 78.33 23.90
CA PRO A 3 8.13 77.46 24.20
C PRO A 3 7.96 76.15 23.38
N ALA A 4 9.07 75.74 22.74
CA ALA A 4 9.11 74.47 22.02
C ALA A 4 8.91 73.29 23.02
N LEU A 5 7.77 72.61 22.90
CA LEU A 5 7.52 71.40 23.69
C LEU A 5 8.28 70.21 23.08
N ALA A 6 9.08 69.51 23.94
CA ALA A 6 9.74 68.32 23.49
C ALA A 6 8.72 67.22 23.15
N PRO A 7 8.89 66.50 22.06
CA PRO A 7 7.94 65.43 21.65
C PRO A 7 7.92 64.31 22.73
N THR A 8 6.72 64.00 23.25
CA THR A 8 6.47 63.01 24.28
C THR A 8 6.51 61.55 23.80
N THR A 9 6.54 61.34 22.48
CA THR A 9 6.62 60.00 21.87
C THR A 9 7.82 59.92 20.92
N PRO A 10 8.59 58.81 20.97
CA PRO A 10 9.70 58.62 20.04
C PRO A 10 9.23 58.48 18.62
N SER A 11 9.72 59.28 17.68
CA SER A 11 9.39 59.26 16.26
C SER A 11 9.98 58.03 15.51
N ARG A 12 10.98 57.37 16.10
CA ARG A 12 11.66 56.17 15.59
C ARG A 12 12.12 55.27 16.73
N PRO A 13 12.11 53.90 16.57
CA PRO A 13 11.59 53.12 15.44
C PRO A 13 10.06 53.02 15.48
N GLN A 14 9.42 53.01 14.31
CA GLN A 14 7.97 52.83 14.18
C GLN A 14 7.65 51.34 14.37
N LYS A 15 7.58 50.89 15.61
CA LYS A 15 7.47 49.46 16.00
C LYS A 15 6.30 48.77 15.32
N ALA A 16 5.10 49.38 15.31
CA ALA A 16 3.91 48.77 14.69
C ALA A 16 4.10 48.51 13.18
N ARG A 17 4.63 49.51 12.45
CA ARG A 17 4.89 49.39 11.00
C ARG A 17 5.95 48.35 10.69
N ASN A 18 7.01 48.29 11.46
CA ASN A 18 8.09 47.32 11.27
C ASN A 18 7.61 45.88 11.56
N ILE A 19 6.78 45.69 12.60
CA ILE A 19 6.18 44.40 12.93
C ILE A 19 5.18 43.97 11.83
N SER A 20 4.32 44.88 11.37
CA SER A 20 3.37 44.58 10.28
C SER A 20 4.09 44.21 8.97
N LEU A 21 5.18 44.96 8.64
CA LEU A 21 5.97 44.67 7.45
C LEU A 21 6.70 43.32 7.58
N ALA A 22 7.29 43.01 8.72
CA ALA A 22 7.96 41.75 8.98
C ALA A 22 6.98 40.58 8.91
N PHE A 23 5.78 40.75 9.47
CA PHE A 23 4.70 39.74 9.35
C PHE A 23 4.27 39.50 7.89
N LEU A 24 4.07 40.58 7.13
CA LEU A 24 3.69 40.46 5.71
C LEU A 24 4.77 39.76 4.89
N VAL A 25 6.03 40.15 5.05
CA VAL A 25 7.17 39.51 4.36
C VAL A 25 7.32 38.05 4.78
N GLY A 26 7.15 37.76 6.08
CA GLY A 26 7.17 36.37 6.59
C GLY A 26 6.04 35.52 6.03
N LEU A 27 4.82 36.08 5.94
CA LEU A 27 3.67 35.39 5.37
C LEU A 27 3.87 35.11 3.86
N VAL A 28 4.25 36.11 3.07
CA VAL A 28 4.52 35.94 1.64
C VAL A 28 5.67 34.96 1.40
N GLY A 29 6.75 35.09 2.17
CA GLY A 29 7.88 34.17 2.10
C GLY A 29 7.50 32.74 2.48
N GLY A 30 6.69 32.58 3.53
CA GLY A 30 6.20 31.27 3.98
C GLY A 30 5.31 30.59 2.94
N VAL A 31 4.34 31.32 2.39
CA VAL A 31 3.48 30.82 1.30
C VAL A 31 4.29 30.50 0.05
N GLY A 32 5.21 31.40 -0.35
CA GLY A 32 6.11 31.17 -1.48
C GLY A 32 6.97 29.91 -1.31
N LEU A 33 7.51 29.69 -0.12
CA LEU A 33 8.30 28.50 0.18
C LEU A 33 7.45 27.22 0.18
N ALA A 34 6.22 27.29 0.68
CA ALA A 34 5.29 26.15 0.66
C ALA A 34 4.94 25.74 -0.78
N LEU A 35 4.57 26.71 -1.62
CA LEU A 35 4.28 26.48 -3.05
C LEU A 35 5.51 25.99 -3.82
N PHE A 36 6.69 26.51 -3.49
CA PHE A 36 7.94 26.06 -4.10
C PHE A 36 8.26 24.61 -3.73
N ARG A 37 8.03 24.20 -2.48
CA ARG A 37 8.17 22.80 -2.06
C ARG A 37 7.20 21.89 -2.76
N GLU A 38 5.94 22.29 -2.90
CA GLU A 38 4.92 21.51 -3.61
C GLU A 38 5.27 21.37 -5.10
N TYR A 39 5.77 22.43 -5.73
CA TYR A 39 6.22 22.41 -7.12
C TYR A 39 7.41 21.44 -7.34
N LEU A 40 8.29 21.29 -6.36
CA LEU A 40 9.43 20.37 -6.41
C LEU A 40 9.05 18.91 -6.08
N ASP A 41 7.85 18.65 -5.56
CA ASP A 41 7.41 17.31 -5.22
C ASP A 41 6.97 16.55 -6.48
N ASN A 42 7.84 15.69 -6.97
CA ASN A 42 7.61 14.87 -8.16
C ASN A 42 7.27 13.42 -7.80
N THR A 43 6.41 13.21 -6.79
CA THR A 43 5.99 11.89 -6.34
C THR A 43 4.57 11.54 -6.78
N VAL A 44 4.25 10.24 -6.82
CA VAL A 44 2.90 9.73 -7.07
C VAL A 44 2.09 9.87 -5.80
N LYS A 45 0.96 10.61 -5.84
CA LYS A 45 0.13 10.87 -4.65
C LYS A 45 -1.29 10.33 -4.77
N SER A 46 -1.84 10.30 -5.97
CA SER A 46 -3.25 9.99 -6.22
C SER A 46 -3.45 8.88 -7.25
N PRO A 47 -4.63 8.26 -7.29
CA PRO A 47 -5.02 7.36 -8.38
C PRO A 47 -4.98 8.03 -9.76
N ASP A 48 -5.33 9.32 -9.83
CA ASP A 48 -5.31 10.08 -11.08
C ASP A 48 -3.89 10.25 -11.63
N ASP A 49 -2.89 10.44 -10.75
CA ASP A 49 -1.48 10.42 -11.15
C ASP A 49 -1.08 9.10 -11.80
N ILE A 50 -1.57 7.98 -11.25
CA ILE A 50 -1.27 6.63 -11.78
C ILE A 50 -1.83 6.49 -13.19
N GLU A 51 -3.11 6.82 -13.36
CA GLU A 51 -3.79 6.71 -14.67
C GLU A 51 -3.19 7.65 -15.70
N ALA A 52 -2.93 8.91 -15.34
CA ALA A 52 -2.33 9.91 -16.22
C ALA A 52 -0.91 9.51 -16.68
N LEU A 53 -0.10 8.93 -15.79
CA LEU A 53 1.28 8.57 -16.10
C LEU A 53 1.42 7.25 -16.88
N THR A 54 0.52 6.30 -16.64
CA THR A 54 0.72 4.92 -17.12
C THR A 54 -0.42 4.36 -17.94
N GLY A 55 -1.61 4.97 -17.88
CA GLY A 55 -2.84 4.42 -18.44
C GLY A 55 -3.34 3.16 -17.70
N LEU A 56 -2.75 2.82 -16.54
CA LEU A 56 -3.13 1.66 -15.76
C LEU A 56 -4.17 2.04 -14.71
N PRO A 57 -5.16 1.17 -14.43
CA PRO A 57 -6.10 1.41 -13.36
C PRO A 57 -5.43 1.30 -11.98
N SER A 58 -5.82 2.16 -11.05
CA SER A 58 -5.55 1.94 -9.64
C SER A 58 -6.55 0.92 -9.11
N LEU A 59 -6.11 -0.28 -8.76
CA LEU A 59 -6.98 -1.37 -8.32
C LEU A 59 -7.39 -1.28 -6.85
N ALA A 60 -6.55 -0.64 -6.04
CA ALA A 60 -6.84 -0.39 -4.63
C ALA A 60 -6.01 0.77 -4.08
N VAL A 61 -6.59 1.46 -3.10
CA VAL A 61 -5.94 2.49 -2.29
C VAL A 61 -5.86 1.97 -0.86
N VAL A 62 -4.64 1.74 -0.38
CA VAL A 62 -4.39 1.20 0.96
C VAL A 62 -3.98 2.33 1.89
N PRO A 63 -4.75 2.63 2.95
CA PRO A 63 -4.42 3.70 3.88
C PRO A 63 -3.17 3.37 4.70
N SER A 64 -2.47 4.42 5.13
CA SER A 64 -1.39 4.30 6.11
C SER A 64 -1.95 3.98 7.50
N LEU A 65 -1.22 3.18 8.28
CA LEU A 65 -1.59 2.97 9.67
C LEU A 65 -1.28 4.22 10.50
N PRO A 66 -2.25 4.73 11.28
CA PRO A 66 -1.98 5.77 12.27
C PRO A 66 -0.88 5.30 13.22
N GLY A 67 0.19 6.07 13.34
CA GLY A 67 1.35 5.74 14.21
C GLY A 67 2.59 5.23 13.50
N LEU A 68 2.54 4.71 12.27
CA LEU A 68 3.74 4.38 11.49
C LEU A 68 4.36 5.59 10.78
N ASN A 69 3.56 6.60 10.46
CA ASN A 69 4.02 7.84 9.80
C ASN A 69 4.60 8.87 10.79
N ALA A 70 4.49 8.66 12.11
CA ALA A 70 5.02 9.58 13.11
C ALA A 70 6.57 9.65 13.16
N THR A 71 7.28 8.96 12.28
CA THR A 71 8.74 8.81 12.35
C THR A 71 9.53 9.69 11.37
N HIS A 72 8.93 10.68 10.72
CA HIS A 72 9.66 11.59 9.82
C HIS A 72 10.11 12.91 10.47
N GLY A 73 9.92 13.09 11.78
CA GLY A 73 10.49 14.20 12.54
C GLY A 73 11.92 13.90 13.04
N ARG A 74 12.79 14.91 12.98
CA ARG A 74 14.18 14.86 13.52
C ARG A 74 14.28 14.40 14.99
N PHE A 75 13.17 14.36 15.73
CA PHE A 75 13.06 13.92 17.12
C PHE A 75 12.85 12.41 17.31
N SER A 76 12.55 11.64 16.25
CA SER A 76 12.25 10.22 16.39
C SER A 76 13.48 9.32 16.56
N ARG A 77 14.68 9.82 16.26
CA ARG A 77 15.91 9.03 16.48
C ARG A 77 16.18 8.81 17.98
N LEU A 78 15.89 9.79 18.83
CA LEU A 78 16.06 9.69 20.30
C LEU A 78 14.95 8.83 20.95
N ALA A 79 13.74 8.80 20.38
CA ALA A 79 12.65 7.94 20.87
C ALA A 79 12.84 6.46 20.52
N ARG A 80 13.64 6.14 19.48
CA ARG A 80 13.90 4.77 19.03
C ARG A 80 14.94 4.03 19.86
N GLU A 81 15.81 4.75 20.55
CA GLU A 81 16.79 4.18 21.49
C GLU A 81 16.21 3.86 22.87
N ALA A 82 15.05 4.46 23.22
CA ALA A 82 14.39 4.30 24.52
C ALA A 82 13.22 3.30 24.51
N ALA A 83 12.80 2.78 23.36
CA ALA A 83 11.69 1.82 23.29
C ALA A 83 12.21 0.38 23.44
N PRO A 84 11.71 -0.42 24.41
CA PRO A 84 12.07 -1.83 24.51
C PRO A 84 11.66 -2.56 23.24
N GLN A 85 12.54 -3.40 22.72
CA GLN A 85 12.36 -4.25 21.52
C GLN A 85 11.34 -5.38 21.73
N SER A 86 10.26 -5.16 22.45
CA SER A 86 9.13 -6.09 22.50
C SER A 86 8.24 -5.86 21.29
N ALA A 87 8.46 -6.66 20.26
CA ALA A 87 7.73 -6.66 18.98
C ALA A 87 6.29 -7.17 19.16
N THR A 88 5.44 -6.42 19.86
CA THR A 88 4.02 -6.77 20.09
C THR A 88 3.04 -5.76 19.48
N GLY A 89 3.47 -4.96 18.51
CA GLY A 89 2.54 -4.20 17.67
C GLY A 89 1.84 -5.12 16.63
N PRO A 90 0.60 -4.83 16.21
CA PRO A 90 -0.07 -5.59 15.16
C PRO A 90 0.81 -5.59 13.90
N ARG A 91 1.13 -6.79 13.40
CA ARG A 91 1.95 -6.94 12.19
C ARG A 91 1.14 -6.47 10.99
N VAL A 92 1.61 -5.43 10.33
CA VAL A 92 0.95 -4.81 9.16
C VAL A 92 0.74 -5.83 8.04
N GLU A 93 1.64 -6.80 7.95
CA GLU A 93 1.62 -7.83 6.93
C GLU A 93 0.45 -8.83 7.06
N LEU A 94 -0.14 -8.99 8.25
CA LEU A 94 -1.25 -9.92 8.49
C LEU A 94 -2.56 -9.21 8.88
N LEU A 95 -2.71 -7.93 8.56
CA LEU A 95 -3.88 -7.15 8.98
C LEU A 95 -5.20 -7.71 8.43
N SER A 96 -5.22 -8.21 7.21
CA SER A 96 -6.43 -8.85 6.63
C SER A 96 -6.89 -10.10 7.39
N TYR A 97 -6.00 -10.72 8.17
CA TYR A 97 -6.33 -11.83 9.05
C TYR A 97 -6.64 -11.38 10.48
N ILE A 98 -5.78 -10.52 11.06
CA ILE A 98 -5.85 -10.11 12.47
C ILE A 98 -7.00 -9.13 12.72
N GLN A 99 -7.23 -8.22 11.78
CA GLN A 99 -8.25 -7.15 11.86
C GLN A 99 -9.14 -7.15 10.62
N PRO A 100 -10.00 -8.15 10.42
CA PRO A 100 -10.78 -8.31 9.19
C PRO A 100 -11.76 -7.17 8.91
N LYS A 101 -12.12 -6.36 9.90
CA LYS A 101 -13.02 -5.19 9.77
C LYS A 101 -12.28 -3.86 9.60
N SER A 102 -10.94 -3.87 9.46
CA SER A 102 -10.17 -2.64 9.27
C SER A 102 -10.30 -2.11 7.83
N GLN A 103 -10.11 -0.80 7.66
CA GLN A 103 -10.08 -0.16 6.34
C GLN A 103 -9.03 -0.78 5.41
N ILE A 104 -7.89 -1.20 5.96
CA ILE A 104 -6.84 -1.89 5.20
C ILE A 104 -7.35 -3.25 4.68
N SER A 105 -8.05 -4.01 5.52
CA SER A 105 -8.63 -5.29 5.12
C SER A 105 -9.68 -5.12 4.01
N GLU A 106 -10.51 -4.08 4.10
CA GLU A 106 -11.46 -3.73 3.04
C GLU A 106 -10.76 -3.34 1.74
N ALA A 107 -9.66 -2.56 1.81
CA ALA A 107 -8.87 -2.21 0.63
C ALA A 107 -8.31 -3.47 -0.07
N PHE A 108 -7.83 -4.48 0.67
CA PHE A 108 -7.37 -5.74 0.09
C PHE A 108 -8.51 -6.63 -0.42
N ARG A 109 -9.71 -6.57 0.17
CA ARG A 109 -10.89 -7.23 -0.40
C ARG A 109 -11.33 -6.57 -1.71
N ALA A 110 -11.30 -5.24 -1.77
CA ALA A 110 -11.56 -4.50 -3.00
C ALA A 110 -10.52 -4.87 -4.08
N LEU A 111 -9.21 -4.90 -3.74
CA LEU A 111 -8.15 -5.35 -4.63
C LEU A 111 -8.44 -6.75 -5.18
N ARG A 112 -8.75 -7.72 -4.31
CA ARG A 112 -9.11 -9.07 -4.72
C ARG A 112 -10.27 -9.07 -5.71
N THR A 113 -11.34 -8.34 -5.40
CA THR A 113 -12.53 -8.26 -6.25
C THR A 113 -12.18 -7.65 -7.61
N SER A 114 -11.42 -6.57 -7.64
CA SER A 114 -10.96 -5.93 -8.89
C SER A 114 -10.10 -6.89 -9.73
N LEU A 115 -9.22 -7.67 -9.09
CA LEU A 115 -8.41 -8.67 -9.79
C LEU A 115 -9.24 -9.81 -10.36
N LEU A 116 -10.20 -10.32 -9.61
CA LEU A 116 -11.08 -11.41 -10.08
C LEU A 116 -12.01 -10.96 -11.22
N LEU A 117 -12.42 -9.70 -11.22
CA LEU A 117 -13.27 -9.12 -12.26
C LEU A 117 -12.47 -8.52 -13.43
N SER A 118 -11.15 -8.43 -13.33
CA SER A 118 -10.30 -7.86 -14.40
C SER A 118 -10.34 -8.65 -15.71
N GLN A 119 -10.82 -9.89 -15.66
CA GLN A 119 -11.03 -10.78 -16.80
C GLN A 119 -12.36 -11.51 -16.65
N ALA A 120 -13.24 -11.38 -17.65
CA ALA A 120 -14.58 -11.94 -17.60
C ALA A 120 -14.58 -13.48 -17.57
N ASP A 121 -13.67 -14.13 -18.31
CA ASP A 121 -13.69 -15.58 -18.48
C ASP A 121 -12.70 -16.32 -17.57
N HIS A 122 -11.50 -15.76 -17.33
CA HIS A 122 -10.46 -16.42 -16.56
C HIS A 122 -9.70 -15.42 -15.68
N PRO A 123 -10.01 -15.34 -14.38
CA PRO A 123 -9.24 -14.51 -13.45
C PRO A 123 -7.75 -14.95 -13.44
N PRO A 124 -6.80 -14.02 -13.22
CA PRO A 124 -5.38 -14.37 -13.19
C PRO A 124 -5.10 -15.36 -12.06
N GLN A 125 -4.47 -16.48 -12.41
CA GLN A 125 -4.09 -17.53 -11.46
C GLN A 125 -2.73 -17.23 -10.80
N VAL A 126 -1.74 -16.81 -11.60
CA VAL A 126 -0.38 -16.48 -11.15
C VAL A 126 -0.18 -14.98 -11.24
N ILE A 127 -0.07 -14.35 -10.09
CA ILE A 127 0.02 -12.89 -9.93
C ILE A 127 1.39 -12.54 -9.36
N LEU A 128 2.19 -11.80 -10.12
CA LEU A 128 3.44 -11.24 -9.64
C LEU A 128 3.18 -9.91 -8.94
N VAL A 129 3.65 -9.76 -7.71
CA VAL A 129 3.61 -8.50 -6.97
C VAL A 129 5.03 -7.93 -6.91
N THR A 130 5.19 -6.72 -7.43
CA THR A 130 6.46 -6.00 -7.43
C THR A 130 6.25 -4.51 -7.18
N SER A 131 7.33 -3.74 -7.13
CA SER A 131 7.32 -2.30 -6.92
C SER A 131 8.45 -1.62 -7.69
N ALA A 132 8.43 -0.30 -7.79
CA ALA A 132 9.51 0.45 -8.40
C ALA A 132 10.76 0.43 -7.51
N LEU A 133 10.59 0.78 -6.23
CA LEU A 133 11.65 0.98 -5.27
C LEU A 133 11.49 0.08 -4.02
N PRO A 134 12.56 -0.11 -3.23
CA PRO A 134 12.46 -0.79 -1.95
C PRO A 134 11.54 -0.05 -0.96
N ARG A 135 10.88 -0.80 -0.06
CA ARG A 135 10.01 -0.29 1.02
C ARG A 135 8.67 0.30 0.59
N GLU A 136 8.23 0.08 -0.64
CA GLU A 136 6.91 0.51 -1.10
C GLU A 136 5.75 -0.36 -0.59
N GLY A 137 6.04 -1.47 0.10
CA GLY A 137 5.04 -2.35 0.72
C GLY A 137 4.63 -3.56 -0.12
N LYS A 138 5.43 -3.94 -1.14
CA LYS A 138 5.15 -5.10 -2.01
C LYS A 138 4.85 -6.39 -1.24
N THR A 139 5.71 -6.76 -0.27
CA THR A 139 5.52 -7.97 0.54
C THR A 139 4.25 -7.89 1.39
N THR A 140 3.96 -6.73 1.98
CA THR A 140 2.70 -6.49 2.71
C THR A 140 1.49 -6.66 1.80
N ALA A 141 1.55 -6.13 0.57
CA ALA A 141 0.49 -6.28 -0.41
C ALA A 141 0.33 -7.75 -0.85
N ALA A 142 1.44 -8.44 -1.14
CA ALA A 142 1.42 -9.85 -1.54
C ALA A 142 0.81 -10.76 -0.44
N VAL A 143 1.22 -10.57 0.82
CA VAL A 143 0.70 -11.35 1.95
C VAL A 143 -0.79 -11.10 2.15
N ASN A 144 -1.23 -9.84 2.25
CA ASN A 144 -2.64 -9.54 2.48
C ASN A 144 -3.53 -9.94 1.30
N LEU A 145 -3.04 -9.84 0.06
CA LEU A 145 -3.74 -10.35 -1.12
C LEU A 145 -3.90 -11.87 -1.04
N ALA A 146 -2.82 -12.61 -0.75
CA ALA A 146 -2.87 -14.07 -0.63
C ALA A 146 -3.82 -14.52 0.50
N VAL A 147 -3.81 -13.82 1.64
CA VAL A 147 -4.75 -14.06 2.76
C VAL A 147 -6.18 -13.86 2.31
N THR A 148 -6.50 -12.76 1.61
CA THR A 148 -7.88 -12.49 1.17
C THR A 148 -8.36 -13.44 0.08
N LEU A 149 -7.46 -13.96 -0.77
CA LEU A 149 -7.75 -15.02 -1.74
C LEU A 149 -8.03 -16.36 -1.04
N ALA A 150 -7.18 -16.74 -0.07
CA ALA A 150 -7.38 -17.98 0.71
C ALA A 150 -8.69 -17.98 1.52
N GLN A 151 -9.17 -16.81 1.95
CA GLN A 151 -10.46 -16.63 2.63
C GLN A 151 -11.68 -16.95 1.75
N LEU A 152 -11.53 -17.05 0.42
CA LEU A 152 -12.58 -17.52 -0.47
C LEU A 152 -12.85 -19.04 -0.37
N GLY A 153 -11.96 -19.78 0.28
CA GLY A 153 -12.01 -21.24 0.39
C GLY A 153 -11.10 -21.96 -0.62
N ASP A 154 -10.49 -21.24 -1.55
CA ASP A 154 -9.61 -21.80 -2.57
C ASP A 154 -8.15 -21.91 -2.09
N ARG A 155 -7.47 -22.99 -2.46
CA ARG A 155 -6.05 -23.18 -2.15
C ARG A 155 -5.20 -22.10 -2.81
N THR A 156 -4.52 -21.31 -2.00
CA THR A 156 -3.71 -20.17 -2.42
C THR A 156 -2.26 -20.37 -1.98
N LEU A 157 -1.32 -20.24 -2.92
CA LEU A 157 0.11 -20.23 -2.66
C LEU A 157 0.63 -18.80 -2.57
N LEU A 158 1.40 -18.51 -1.54
CA LEU A 158 2.21 -17.31 -1.44
C LEU A 158 3.69 -17.70 -1.56
N MET A 159 4.33 -17.27 -2.66
CA MET A 159 5.72 -17.60 -2.98
C MET A 159 6.63 -16.39 -2.76
N ASP A 160 7.70 -16.59 -1.98
CA ASP A 160 8.76 -15.61 -1.80
C ASP A 160 9.85 -15.80 -2.86
N SER A 161 9.84 -14.95 -3.88
CA SER A 161 10.85 -14.93 -4.94
C SER A 161 11.84 -13.77 -4.80
N ASP A 162 11.78 -12.99 -3.69
CA ASP A 162 12.84 -12.05 -3.33
C ASP A 162 14.01 -12.83 -2.67
N LEU A 163 14.74 -13.58 -3.48
CA LEU A 163 15.88 -14.39 -3.02
C LEU A 163 17.04 -13.54 -2.46
N ARG A 164 16.95 -12.20 -2.57
CA ARG A 164 17.97 -11.26 -2.08
C ARG A 164 17.65 -10.75 -0.69
N LYS A 165 16.36 -10.43 -0.43
CA LYS A 165 15.89 -9.88 0.85
C LYS A 165 14.54 -10.52 1.21
N PRO A 166 14.54 -11.81 1.60
CA PRO A 166 13.31 -12.55 1.87
C PRO A 166 12.49 -11.93 2.99
N GLY A 167 11.18 -11.86 2.79
CA GLY A 167 10.26 -11.20 3.72
C GLY A 167 9.11 -12.06 4.23
N ILE A 168 8.64 -13.02 3.44
CA ILE A 168 7.40 -13.76 3.71
C ILE A 168 7.47 -14.61 4.97
N ARG A 169 8.59 -15.29 5.23
CA ARG A 169 8.75 -16.08 6.46
C ARG A 169 8.50 -15.26 7.72
N ARG A 170 9.06 -14.05 7.77
CA ARG A 170 8.86 -13.11 8.88
C ARG A 170 7.45 -12.56 8.91
N ALA A 171 6.93 -12.16 7.74
CA ALA A 171 5.60 -11.58 7.60
C ALA A 171 4.50 -12.54 8.06
N LEU A 172 4.61 -13.81 7.71
CA LEU A 172 3.68 -14.88 8.11
C LEU A 172 3.96 -15.49 9.50
N ASN A 173 5.03 -15.06 10.18
CA ASN A 173 5.46 -15.62 11.48
C ASN A 173 5.69 -17.15 11.44
N LEU A 174 6.25 -17.65 10.34
CA LEU A 174 6.48 -19.07 10.20
C LEU A 174 7.73 -19.51 10.95
N THR A 175 7.56 -20.49 11.84
CA THR A 175 8.66 -21.21 12.48
C THR A 175 8.97 -22.43 11.64
N ILE A 176 10.08 -22.43 10.91
CA ILE A 176 10.47 -23.51 10.00
C ILE A 176 11.71 -24.19 10.59
N GLY A 177 11.63 -25.51 10.79
CA GLY A 177 12.72 -26.28 11.38
C GLY A 177 13.91 -26.51 10.43
N LYS A 178 13.68 -26.55 9.12
CA LYS A 178 14.72 -26.68 8.08
C LYS A 178 14.74 -25.42 7.23
N GLU A 179 15.92 -24.89 6.93
CA GLU A 179 16.07 -23.77 5.99
C GLU A 179 16.01 -24.27 4.53
N VAL A 180 14.87 -24.84 4.14
CA VAL A 180 14.59 -25.24 2.76
C VAL A 180 13.53 -24.32 2.18
N GLY A 181 13.57 -24.09 0.85
CA GLY A 181 12.62 -23.23 0.18
C GLY A 181 12.84 -23.23 -1.33
N LEU A 182 12.37 -22.19 -1.99
CA LEU A 182 12.41 -22.05 -3.45
C LEU A 182 13.85 -22.26 -3.99
N SER A 183 14.85 -21.64 -3.37
CA SER A 183 16.25 -21.79 -3.81
C SER A 183 16.75 -23.24 -3.71
N SER A 184 16.34 -23.98 -2.66
CA SER A 184 16.71 -25.40 -2.50
C SER A 184 16.05 -26.27 -3.56
N TYR A 185 14.79 -26.01 -3.89
CA TYR A 185 14.09 -26.68 -4.99
C TYR A 185 14.74 -26.37 -6.33
N LEU A 186 15.01 -25.11 -6.64
CA LEU A 186 15.62 -24.70 -7.90
C LEU A 186 17.03 -25.26 -8.08
N ALA A 187 17.79 -25.42 -6.98
CA ALA A 187 19.09 -26.06 -6.98
C ALA A 187 19.04 -27.60 -7.08
N GLY A 188 17.86 -28.23 -7.05
CA GLY A 188 17.71 -29.67 -7.16
C GLY A 188 17.91 -30.45 -5.86
N VAL A 189 17.96 -29.75 -4.73
CA VAL A 189 18.21 -30.35 -3.41
C VAL A 189 16.93 -30.82 -2.72
N SER A 190 15.80 -30.21 -3.06
CA SER A 190 14.49 -30.48 -2.44
C SER A 190 13.40 -30.66 -3.49
N THR A 191 12.29 -31.30 -3.10
CA THR A 191 11.04 -31.42 -3.87
C THR A 191 10.08 -30.26 -3.56
N LEU A 192 9.05 -30.05 -4.40
CA LEU A 192 8.03 -29.03 -4.14
C LEU A 192 7.23 -29.33 -2.86
N ASP A 193 7.00 -30.61 -2.55
CA ASP A 193 6.26 -31.01 -1.34
C ASP A 193 7.03 -30.68 -0.05
N GLU A 194 8.36 -30.76 -0.08
CA GLU A 194 9.20 -30.42 1.07
C GLU A 194 9.30 -28.92 1.33
N VAL A 195 9.14 -28.10 0.30
CA VAL A 195 9.33 -26.64 0.40
C VAL A 195 8.01 -25.87 0.48
N THR A 196 6.87 -26.53 0.25
CA THR A 196 5.54 -25.92 0.40
C THR A 196 4.98 -26.19 1.79
N ILE A 197 4.71 -25.12 2.56
CA ILE A 197 4.37 -25.19 3.97
C ILE A 197 2.96 -24.64 4.18
N PRO A 198 1.97 -25.45 4.57
CA PRO A 198 0.66 -24.95 4.96
C PRO A 198 0.77 -23.99 6.14
N HIS A 199 0.03 -22.88 6.08
CA HIS A 199 0.01 -21.94 7.19
C HIS A 199 -0.75 -22.54 8.39
N PRO A 200 -0.21 -22.49 9.63
CA PRO A 200 -0.78 -23.21 10.77
C PRO A 200 -2.17 -22.73 11.20
N THR A 201 -2.53 -21.47 10.93
CA THR A 201 -3.79 -20.86 11.39
C THR A 201 -4.67 -20.28 10.28
N ILE A 202 -4.10 -20.03 9.10
CA ILE A 202 -4.86 -19.49 7.97
C ILE A 202 -5.18 -20.63 7.02
N ASN A 203 -6.45 -21.05 7.01
CA ASN A 203 -6.91 -22.14 6.15
C ASN A 203 -6.69 -21.78 4.67
N ASN A 204 -6.38 -22.81 3.87
CA ASN A 204 -6.15 -22.73 2.43
C ASN A 204 -4.94 -21.87 2.00
N LEU A 205 -4.19 -21.26 2.94
CA LEU A 205 -2.95 -20.56 2.64
C LEU A 205 -1.74 -21.50 2.79
N VAL A 206 -0.95 -21.57 1.73
CA VAL A 206 0.33 -22.31 1.71
C VAL A 206 1.44 -21.32 1.38
N ALA A 207 2.56 -21.43 2.08
CA ALA A 207 3.74 -20.60 1.83
C ALA A 207 4.84 -21.41 1.17
N LEU A 208 5.51 -20.81 0.20
CA LEU A 208 6.78 -21.26 -0.35
C LEU A 208 7.82 -20.18 -0.07
N THR A 209 8.63 -20.39 0.97
CA THR A 209 9.66 -19.42 1.38
C THR A 209 10.90 -19.55 0.51
N THR A 210 11.79 -18.55 0.56
CA THR A 210 13.02 -18.51 -0.25
C THR A 210 13.97 -19.68 0.00
N GLY A 211 14.12 -20.14 1.23
CA GLY A 211 15.23 -20.99 1.64
C GLY A 211 16.56 -20.22 1.78
N PRO A 212 17.72 -20.89 1.69
CA PRO A 212 19.03 -20.24 1.73
C PRO A 212 19.21 -19.23 0.58
N VAL A 213 19.87 -18.11 0.87
CA VAL A 213 20.16 -17.08 -0.17
C VAL A 213 21.18 -17.62 -1.16
N PRO A 214 20.83 -17.74 -2.46
CA PRO A 214 21.75 -18.27 -3.45
C PRO A 214 22.75 -17.21 -3.93
N PRO A 215 23.90 -17.60 -4.49
CA PRO A 215 24.88 -16.65 -5.04
C PRO A 215 24.35 -15.91 -6.28
N SER A 216 23.55 -16.57 -7.12
CA SER A 216 23.02 -16.02 -8.38
C SER A 216 21.49 -16.17 -8.43
N PRO A 217 20.71 -15.27 -7.79
CA PRO A 217 19.25 -15.33 -7.78
C PRO A 217 18.63 -15.33 -9.19
N ALA A 218 19.07 -14.42 -10.06
CA ALA A 218 18.50 -14.25 -11.40
C ALA A 218 18.67 -15.52 -12.28
N ASP A 219 19.80 -16.22 -12.16
CA ASP A 219 20.06 -17.45 -12.92
C ASP A 219 19.10 -18.56 -12.48
N LEU A 220 18.88 -18.71 -11.18
CA LEU A 220 17.92 -19.69 -10.66
C LEU A 220 16.47 -19.37 -11.09
N LEU A 221 16.06 -18.10 -11.03
CA LEU A 221 14.71 -17.68 -11.41
C LEU A 221 14.47 -17.76 -12.93
N SER A 222 15.51 -17.67 -13.76
CA SER A 222 15.43 -17.86 -15.22
C SER A 222 15.52 -19.32 -15.66
N SER A 223 15.82 -20.25 -14.77
CA SER A 223 16.04 -21.65 -15.06
C SER A 223 14.80 -22.36 -15.64
N HIS A 224 15.02 -23.48 -16.34
CA HIS A 224 13.94 -24.37 -16.78
C HIS A 224 13.13 -24.90 -15.58
N ARG A 225 13.81 -25.17 -14.49
CA ARG A 225 13.21 -25.70 -13.26
C ARG A 225 12.20 -24.72 -12.61
N MET A 226 12.42 -23.40 -12.75
CA MET A 226 11.43 -22.40 -12.33
C MET A 226 10.18 -22.45 -13.18
N ARG A 227 10.30 -22.66 -14.50
CA ARG A 227 9.15 -22.82 -15.40
C ARG A 227 8.35 -24.08 -15.07
N GLU A 228 9.04 -25.21 -14.84
CA GLU A 228 8.41 -26.47 -14.40
C GLU A 228 7.69 -26.30 -13.06
N ALA A 229 8.30 -25.60 -12.09
CA ALA A 229 7.67 -25.29 -10.82
C ALA A 229 6.35 -24.55 -11.00
N ILE A 230 6.32 -23.48 -11.81
CA ILE A 230 5.10 -22.70 -12.04
C ILE A 230 4.01 -23.58 -12.69
N VAL A 231 4.37 -24.42 -13.67
CA VAL A 231 3.41 -25.33 -14.30
C VAL A 231 2.84 -26.31 -13.29
N GLU A 232 3.67 -26.95 -12.48
CA GLU A 232 3.22 -27.91 -11.48
C GLU A 232 2.37 -27.23 -10.39
N LEU A 233 2.78 -26.05 -9.92
CA LEU A 233 2.03 -25.30 -8.91
C LEU A 233 0.66 -24.82 -9.43
N ARG A 234 0.52 -24.50 -10.71
CA ARG A 234 -0.79 -24.19 -11.33
C ARG A 234 -1.79 -25.33 -11.21
N HIS A 235 -1.36 -26.59 -11.24
CA HIS A 235 -2.24 -27.74 -11.04
C HIS A 235 -2.66 -27.95 -9.57
N ARG A 236 -1.88 -27.43 -8.63
CA ARG A 236 -2.09 -27.64 -7.19
C ARG A 236 -2.86 -26.53 -6.50
N PHE A 237 -2.77 -25.30 -7.01
CA PHE A 237 -3.30 -24.08 -6.39
C PHE A 237 -4.20 -23.31 -7.34
N LYS A 238 -5.31 -22.80 -6.82
CA LYS A 238 -6.22 -21.93 -7.58
C LYS A 238 -5.59 -20.55 -7.81
N PHE A 239 -4.87 -20.03 -6.82
CA PHE A 239 -4.17 -18.77 -6.90
C PHE A 239 -2.71 -18.91 -6.44
N ILE A 240 -1.82 -18.24 -7.13
CA ILE A 240 -0.38 -18.16 -6.82
C ILE A 240 0.00 -16.71 -6.80
N VAL A 241 0.35 -16.18 -5.62
CA VAL A 241 0.85 -14.82 -5.44
C VAL A 241 2.36 -14.89 -5.24
N ILE A 242 3.11 -14.22 -6.11
CA ILE A 242 4.57 -14.20 -6.10
C ILE A 242 5.05 -12.84 -5.61
N ASP A 243 5.69 -12.78 -4.44
CA ASP A 243 6.42 -11.59 -3.97
C ASP A 243 7.80 -11.57 -4.62
N SER A 244 8.21 -10.43 -5.17
CA SER A 244 9.47 -10.28 -5.88
C SER A 244 10.24 -9.02 -5.43
N PRO A 245 11.54 -8.88 -5.72
CA PRO A 245 12.28 -7.65 -5.45
C PRO A 245 11.74 -6.46 -6.27
N PRO A 246 12.13 -5.21 -5.95
CA PRO A 246 11.78 -4.04 -6.75
C PRO A 246 12.44 -4.06 -8.13
N VAL A 247 11.72 -3.61 -9.16
CA VAL A 247 12.20 -3.63 -10.56
C VAL A 247 13.46 -2.78 -10.78
N MET A 248 13.53 -1.63 -10.09
CA MET A 248 14.72 -0.77 -10.22
C MET A 248 15.95 -1.31 -9.49
N ALA A 249 15.79 -2.32 -8.63
CA ALA A 249 16.88 -2.91 -7.85
C ALA A 249 17.39 -4.23 -8.44
N ALA A 250 16.58 -4.96 -9.22
CA ALA A 250 16.91 -6.27 -9.76
C ALA A 250 16.14 -6.57 -11.05
N THR A 251 16.71 -7.41 -11.90
CA THR A 251 16.05 -7.91 -13.12
C THR A 251 15.07 -9.06 -12.85
N ASP A 252 15.11 -9.62 -11.64
CA ASP A 252 14.34 -10.77 -11.22
C ASP A 252 12.82 -10.63 -11.48
N PRO A 253 12.15 -9.46 -11.20
CA PRO A 253 10.74 -9.30 -11.50
C PRO A 253 10.42 -9.32 -12.99
N VAL A 254 11.34 -8.79 -13.81
CA VAL A 254 11.18 -8.79 -15.26
C VAL A 254 11.25 -10.23 -15.81
N ILE A 255 12.15 -11.06 -15.28
CA ILE A 255 12.25 -12.49 -15.62
C ILE A 255 10.96 -13.23 -15.20
N LEU A 256 10.52 -13.02 -13.96
CA LEU A 256 9.33 -13.66 -13.40
C LEU A 256 8.05 -13.24 -14.12
N SER A 257 7.96 -11.99 -14.58
CA SER A 257 6.77 -11.48 -15.25
C SER A 257 6.37 -12.28 -16.49
N ALA A 258 7.35 -12.86 -17.17
CA ALA A 258 7.10 -13.72 -18.35
C ALA A 258 6.48 -15.08 -17.98
N LEU A 259 6.45 -15.48 -16.70
CA LEU A 259 5.92 -16.75 -16.21
C LEU A 259 4.56 -16.59 -15.53
N THR A 260 4.02 -15.37 -15.48
CA THR A 260 2.81 -15.02 -14.75
C THR A 260 1.69 -14.57 -15.65
N ASP A 261 0.44 -14.64 -15.17
CA ASP A 261 -0.73 -14.16 -15.90
C ASP A 261 -0.86 -12.63 -15.85
N GLY A 262 -0.17 -12.02 -14.89
CA GLY A 262 -0.09 -10.58 -14.81
C GLY A 262 0.70 -10.07 -13.61
N VAL A 263 1.04 -8.80 -13.70
CA VAL A 263 1.87 -8.09 -12.71
C VAL A 263 1.03 -7.02 -12.02
N LEU A 264 1.08 -7.03 -10.69
CA LEU A 264 0.52 -6.02 -9.82
C LEU A 264 1.65 -5.10 -9.33
N LEU A 265 1.59 -3.82 -9.67
CA LEU A 265 2.56 -2.84 -9.21
C LEU A 265 2.11 -2.24 -7.87
N VAL A 266 3.03 -2.12 -6.93
CA VAL A 266 2.81 -1.43 -5.66
C VAL A 266 3.60 -0.13 -5.68
N VAL A 267 2.92 0.98 -5.40
CA VAL A 267 3.48 2.33 -5.36
C VAL A 267 3.20 2.94 -4.00
N ARG A 268 4.17 3.60 -3.39
CA ARG A 268 3.98 4.27 -2.10
C ARG A 268 3.63 5.73 -2.31
N SER A 269 2.45 6.12 -1.82
CA SER A 269 1.96 7.50 -1.93
C SER A 269 2.92 8.50 -1.28
N GLY A 270 3.26 9.58 -2.01
CA GLY A 270 4.13 10.65 -1.54
C GLY A 270 5.62 10.28 -1.38
N GLU A 271 6.02 9.05 -1.75
CA GLU A 271 7.41 8.60 -1.67
C GLU A 271 7.96 8.10 -3.01
N THR A 272 7.13 7.50 -3.86
CA THR A 272 7.58 6.98 -5.17
C THR A 272 7.69 8.11 -6.19
N PRO A 273 8.87 8.39 -6.74
CA PRO A 273 9.04 9.36 -7.81
C PRO A 273 8.31 8.94 -9.09
N LYS A 274 7.65 9.88 -9.76
CA LYS A 274 6.91 9.66 -11.02
C LYS A 274 7.80 9.05 -12.12
N GLU A 275 9.06 9.46 -12.19
CA GLU A 275 10.05 8.92 -13.13
C GLU A 275 10.38 7.44 -12.86
N ALA A 276 10.60 7.06 -11.59
CA ALA A 276 10.89 5.68 -11.22
C ALA A 276 9.70 4.77 -11.52
N PHE A 277 8.50 5.25 -11.28
CA PHE A 277 7.27 4.54 -11.57
C PHE A 277 7.07 4.33 -13.09
N THR A 278 7.21 5.39 -13.88
CA THR A 278 7.08 5.32 -15.34
C THR A 278 8.14 4.38 -15.95
N ARG A 279 9.40 4.49 -15.50
CA ARG A 279 10.46 3.61 -15.96
C ARG A 279 10.21 2.14 -15.60
N THR A 280 9.65 1.88 -14.41
CA THR A 280 9.24 0.53 -13.99
C THR A 280 8.20 -0.06 -14.94
N ARG A 281 7.16 0.72 -15.26
CA ARG A 281 6.15 0.33 -16.26
C ARG A 281 6.81 0.01 -17.60
N ASP A 282 7.71 0.86 -18.08
CA ASP A 282 8.35 0.69 -19.39
C ASP A 282 9.22 -0.57 -19.46
N LEU A 283 9.97 -0.86 -18.39
CA LEU A 283 10.79 -2.08 -18.30
C LEU A 283 9.93 -3.35 -18.33
N LEU A 284 8.79 -3.35 -17.66
CA LEU A 284 7.86 -4.47 -17.67
C LEU A 284 7.11 -4.57 -19.02
N ALA A 285 6.70 -3.45 -19.61
CA ALA A 285 6.05 -3.42 -20.91
C ALA A 285 6.96 -3.91 -22.03
N ALA A 286 8.27 -3.65 -21.95
CA ALA A 286 9.25 -4.09 -22.93
C ALA A 286 9.32 -5.62 -23.11
N VAL A 287 8.99 -6.38 -22.05
CA VAL A 287 8.90 -7.85 -22.10
C VAL A 287 7.48 -8.35 -22.39
N LYS A 288 6.57 -7.45 -22.78
CA LYS A 288 5.18 -7.73 -23.12
C LYS A 288 4.40 -8.44 -22.01
N CYS A 289 4.81 -8.26 -20.75
CA CYS A 289 4.02 -8.78 -19.64
C CYS A 289 2.71 -8.00 -19.51
N ARG A 290 1.69 -8.66 -18.98
CA ARG A 290 0.42 -8.03 -18.71
C ARG A 290 0.47 -7.28 -17.38
N LEU A 291 0.31 -5.97 -17.39
CA LEU A 291 0.13 -5.18 -16.18
C LEU A 291 -1.35 -5.19 -15.81
N LEU A 292 -1.68 -5.73 -14.63
CA LEU A 292 -3.07 -5.82 -14.13
C LEU A 292 -3.58 -4.48 -13.61
N GLY A 293 -2.67 -3.72 -13.00
CA GLY A 293 -2.94 -2.40 -12.43
C GLY A 293 -2.00 -2.09 -11.27
N VAL A 294 -2.36 -1.08 -10.50
CA VAL A 294 -1.52 -0.51 -9.44
C VAL A 294 -2.24 -0.51 -8.10
N VAL A 295 -1.52 -0.79 -7.03
CA VAL A 295 -1.93 -0.57 -5.64
C VAL A 295 -1.24 0.69 -5.13
N LEU A 296 -2.00 1.73 -4.81
CA LEU A 296 -1.49 2.92 -4.14
C LEU A 296 -1.47 2.67 -2.64
N ASN A 297 -0.27 2.47 -2.11
CA ASN A 297 -0.05 2.06 -0.72
C ASN A 297 0.32 3.24 0.19
N ALA A 298 0.01 3.10 1.48
CA ALA A 298 0.35 4.04 2.54
C ALA A 298 -0.19 5.48 2.32
N VAL A 299 -1.40 5.59 1.79
CA VAL A 299 -2.05 6.89 1.59
C VAL A 299 -2.43 7.48 2.94
N ASP A 300 -2.15 8.76 3.12
CA ASP A 300 -2.52 9.48 4.34
C ASP A 300 -4.05 9.66 4.40
N SER A 301 -4.68 8.94 5.32
CA SER A 301 -6.14 8.99 5.53
C SER A 301 -6.64 10.35 6.07
N SER A 302 -5.74 11.21 6.56
CA SER A 302 -6.07 12.56 7.03
C SER A 302 -6.06 13.61 5.92
N ALA A 303 -5.50 13.28 4.74
CA ALA A 303 -5.47 14.19 3.60
C ALA A 303 -6.88 14.42 3.02
N PRO A 304 -7.27 15.67 2.69
CA PRO A 304 -8.58 15.99 2.12
C PRO A 304 -8.90 15.16 0.86
N ASP A 305 -7.89 14.91 0.04
CA ASP A 305 -8.01 14.15 -1.21
C ASP A 305 -8.32 12.67 -1.00
N TYR A 306 -7.97 12.11 0.18
CA TYR A 306 -8.29 10.73 0.53
C TYR A 306 -9.81 10.50 0.57
N TYR A 307 -10.56 11.45 1.17
CA TYR A 307 -12.01 11.33 1.31
C TYR A 307 -12.74 11.35 -0.04
N TYR A 308 -12.28 12.17 -0.98
CA TYR A 308 -12.83 12.22 -2.34
C TYR A 308 -12.46 10.98 -3.15
N SER A 309 -11.22 10.55 -3.13
CA SER A 309 -10.75 9.36 -3.85
C SER A 309 -11.41 8.09 -3.33
N TYR A 310 -11.63 7.95 -2.02
CA TYR A 310 -12.24 6.78 -1.41
C TYR A 310 -13.77 6.71 -1.65
N ARG A 311 -14.45 7.84 -1.69
CA ARG A 311 -15.91 7.90 -1.86
C ARG A 311 -16.38 7.67 -3.30
N TYR A 312 -15.56 8.01 -4.29
CA TYR A 312 -15.90 7.81 -5.71
C TYR A 312 -15.44 6.46 -6.27
N TYR A 313 -14.43 5.83 -5.68
CA TYR A 313 -13.93 4.54 -6.15
C TYR A 313 -14.89 3.34 -5.99
N PRO A 314 -15.72 3.22 -4.90
CA PRO A 314 -16.72 2.16 -4.79
C PRO A 314 -17.90 2.30 -5.78
N TYR A 315 -18.17 3.51 -6.27
CA TYR A 315 -19.26 3.73 -7.22
C TYR A 315 -18.93 3.35 -8.66
N ALA A 316 -17.67 3.20 -9.01
CA ALA A 316 -17.25 2.71 -10.33
C ALA A 316 -17.48 1.20 -10.50
N TYR A 317 -17.60 0.45 -9.40
CA TYR A 317 -17.86 -1.00 -9.40
C TYR A 317 -18.99 -1.34 -8.40
N GLY A 318 -20.18 -0.93 -8.75
CA GLY A 318 -21.50 -1.11 -8.20
C GLY A 318 -21.75 -1.94 -6.93
N TYR A 319 -22.71 -1.47 -6.20
CA TYR A 319 -23.54 -1.94 -5.09
C TYR A 319 -23.17 -1.37 -3.72
N GLY A 320 -23.90 -0.30 -3.38
CA GLY A 320 -23.98 0.23 -2.03
C GLY A 320 -24.68 -0.74 -1.09
N TYR A 321 -24.05 -1.05 0.02
CA TYR A 321 -24.74 -1.43 1.24
C TYR A 321 -25.00 -0.16 2.04
N GLY A 322 -26.29 0.23 2.12
CA GLY A 322 -26.73 1.34 2.96
C GLY A 322 -26.49 1.01 4.42
N GLU A 323 -25.73 1.86 5.09
CA GLU A 323 -25.75 1.95 6.54
C GLU A 323 -27.00 2.74 6.97
N ASP A 324 -27.97 2.05 7.53
CA ASP A 324 -28.97 2.61 8.40
C ASP A 324 -28.31 3.06 9.71
N ALA A 325 -27.80 4.28 9.73
CA ALA A 325 -27.42 4.96 10.95
C ALA A 325 -28.64 5.71 11.49
N GLY A 326 -29.38 5.04 12.37
CA GLY A 326 -30.42 5.67 13.18
C GLY A 326 -29.88 6.85 13.98
N LYS A 327 -30.28 8.07 13.62
CA LYS A 327 -30.26 9.24 14.48
C LYS A 327 -31.70 9.67 14.71
N SER A 328 -32.26 9.22 15.83
CA SER A 328 -33.38 9.85 16.48
C SER A 328 -32.95 11.23 16.97
N ALA A 329 -33.28 12.28 16.24
CA ALA A 329 -33.29 13.64 16.76
C ALA A 329 -34.68 13.95 17.28
N ARG A 330 -34.79 14.08 18.60
CA ARG A 330 -35.92 14.68 19.28
C ARG A 330 -36.08 16.14 18.82
N PHE A 331 -37.22 16.48 18.29
CA PHE A 331 -37.72 17.85 18.31
C PHE A 331 -39.00 17.88 19.13
N SER A 332 -38.90 18.46 20.31
CA SER A 332 -39.99 18.95 21.12
C SER A 332 -40.35 20.36 20.72
N SER A 333 -41.60 20.63 20.46
CA SER A 333 -42.34 21.88 20.66
C SER A 333 -43.73 21.63 20.08
N GLY A 334 -44.82 21.69 20.74
CA GLY A 334 -45.32 22.72 21.61
C GLY A 334 -46.55 23.30 20.96
N SER A 335 -47.65 23.29 21.70
CA SER A 335 -48.85 24.12 21.58
C SER A 335 -49.96 23.72 20.59
N GLU A 336 -51.04 23.36 21.19
CA GLU A 336 -52.30 24.13 21.34
C GLU A 336 -53.28 23.94 20.17
N ASP A 337 -54.40 23.54 20.44
CA ASP A 337 -55.69 23.94 20.87
C ASP A 337 -56.88 23.34 20.10
N THR A 338 -57.82 22.87 20.89
CA THR A 338 -59.28 23.10 20.83
C THR A 338 -60.17 22.37 19.81
N HIS A 339 -61.15 21.84 20.41
CA HIS A 339 -62.59 21.65 20.10
C HIS A 339 -63.06 20.23 19.77
N GLY A 340 -63.75 19.67 20.76
CA GLY A 340 -64.81 18.68 20.57
C GLY A 340 -66.09 19.40 20.08
N PRO A 341 -67.30 18.81 20.22
CA PRO A 341 -67.71 17.43 20.40
C PRO A 341 -68.89 17.03 19.45
N SER A 342 -69.52 15.87 19.80
CA SER A 342 -70.87 15.38 19.38
C SER A 342 -70.85 14.66 17.97
N THR A 343 -71.32 13.49 17.93
CA THR A 343 -72.47 12.69 18.37
C THR A 343 -72.08 11.19 18.24
#